data_b89bba4a3dc38d12429bb779f171fb08
#
_entry.id   b89bba4a3dc38d12429bb779f171fb08
#
_cell.length_a   1.000
_cell.length_b   1.000
_cell.length_c   1.000
_cell.angle_alpha   90.00
_cell.angle_beta   90.00
_cell.angle_gamma   90.00
#
_symmetry.space_group_name_H-M   'P 1'
#
loop_
_entity.id
_entity.type
_entity.pdbx_description
1 polymer ?
#
loop_
_entity_poly.entity_id
_entity_poly.type
_entity_poly.pdbx_seq_one_letter_code
_entity_poly.pdbx_strand_id
1 'polypeptide(L)'
;MPITVIRNADVVLAWDAAARQHVYVTDADLAHEDGRILHVGRGYAGSADEEISGAGMMVMPGLVNIHSHPSSEPMNKGFTDEVGSPGLYNSSLYEYLPIFRPDPGAVHACVRVAISELLLSGVTTLADLSMAHPGWLDLLAESGMRVCIAPMFRSARWYTRNGHVVEYAWDERAGVKAMEEAFTLIERAEQHPSGRLFGMAVPAQIDTCTPELLRDSRDEARRRGVSWQIHAAQAVAEFHEITRRHGVTPIGWLHQQGLLDGRAIIGHGIFLDHHPSTPWHTKDDLSILAETGTTVAHCPTVFARRGITMKSFGQYRRAGVHMGVGTDTYPHNMLDEIRLAAYLARTQ
;
A
#
# COMPACT_ATOMS: atom_id res chain seq x y z
N MET A 1 -25.42 -6.80 -18.70
CA MET A 1 -25.53 -5.37 -18.30
C MET A 1 -25.46 -4.51 -19.54
N PRO A 2 -25.82 -3.21 -19.49
CA PRO A 2 -25.74 -2.37 -20.68
C PRO A 2 -24.30 -2.20 -21.17
N ILE A 3 -24.14 -2.14 -22.48
CA ILE A 3 -22.87 -1.79 -23.11
C ILE A 3 -22.76 -0.27 -23.10
N THR A 4 -21.78 0.26 -22.37
CA THR A 4 -21.45 1.68 -22.36
C THR A 4 -20.28 1.94 -23.29
N VAL A 5 -20.40 2.97 -24.13
CA VAL A 5 -19.36 3.37 -25.08
C VAL A 5 -18.98 4.83 -24.86
N ILE A 6 -17.70 5.08 -24.57
CA ILE A 6 -17.12 6.43 -24.62
C ILE A 6 -16.66 6.68 -26.06
N ARG A 7 -17.30 7.64 -26.76
CA ARG A 7 -17.06 7.94 -28.17
C ARG A 7 -16.08 9.09 -28.36
N ASN A 8 -15.19 8.93 -29.32
CA ASN A 8 -14.33 10.02 -29.80
C ASN A 8 -13.50 10.68 -28.67
N ALA A 9 -12.95 9.88 -27.77
CA ALA A 9 -12.00 10.39 -26.79
C ALA A 9 -10.75 10.90 -27.52
N ASP A 10 -10.28 12.11 -27.16
CA ASP A 10 -9.06 12.68 -27.75
C ASP A 10 -7.86 11.73 -27.53
N VAL A 11 -7.79 11.14 -26.35
CA VAL A 11 -6.75 10.15 -26.00
C VAL A 11 -7.33 9.08 -25.11
N VAL A 12 -7.02 7.82 -25.38
CA VAL A 12 -7.18 6.70 -24.45
C VAL A 12 -5.81 6.16 -24.07
N LEU A 13 -5.48 6.16 -22.78
CA LEU A 13 -4.29 5.49 -22.25
C LEU A 13 -4.60 4.00 -22.10
N ALA A 14 -4.08 3.18 -23.01
CA ALA A 14 -4.31 1.74 -23.03
C ALA A 14 -3.05 0.96 -22.65
N TRP A 15 -3.24 -0.31 -22.25
CA TRP A 15 -2.14 -1.25 -22.05
C TRP A 15 -1.92 -2.10 -23.28
N ASP A 16 -0.74 -2.01 -23.89
CA ASP A 16 -0.29 -2.93 -24.94
C ASP A 16 0.37 -4.14 -24.29
N ALA A 17 -0.32 -5.27 -24.33
CA ALA A 17 0.17 -6.51 -23.72
C ALA A 17 1.39 -7.10 -24.46
N ALA A 18 1.52 -6.87 -25.77
CA ALA A 18 2.64 -7.37 -26.57
C ALA A 18 3.91 -6.56 -26.30
N ALA A 19 3.78 -5.24 -26.26
CA ALA A 19 4.89 -4.32 -25.94
C ALA A 19 5.14 -4.19 -24.44
N ARG A 20 4.22 -4.69 -23.59
CA ARG A 20 4.25 -4.56 -22.12
C ARG A 20 4.44 -3.12 -21.64
N GLN A 21 3.71 -2.20 -22.24
CA GLN A 21 3.78 -0.78 -21.93
C GLN A 21 2.43 -0.09 -22.13
N HIS A 22 2.29 1.09 -21.53
CA HIS A 22 1.17 1.96 -21.84
C HIS A 22 1.38 2.65 -23.18
N VAL A 23 0.30 2.76 -23.95
CA VAL A 23 0.25 3.46 -25.24
C VAL A 23 -0.87 4.48 -25.24
N TYR A 24 -0.69 5.55 -26.01
CA TYR A 24 -1.70 6.57 -26.22
C TYR A 24 -2.40 6.30 -27.55
N VAL A 25 -3.71 6.02 -27.50
CA VAL A 25 -4.56 5.81 -28.67
C VAL A 25 -5.38 7.08 -28.88
N THR A 26 -5.13 7.81 -29.97
CA THR A 26 -5.84 9.06 -30.28
C THR A 26 -7.12 8.83 -31.07
N ASP A 27 -8.10 9.72 -30.92
CA ASP A 27 -9.40 9.66 -31.60
C ASP A 27 -10.07 8.29 -31.41
N ALA A 28 -10.17 7.84 -30.18
CA ALA A 28 -10.52 6.46 -29.86
C ALA A 28 -11.88 6.34 -29.16
N ASP A 29 -12.54 5.22 -29.41
CA ASP A 29 -13.68 4.75 -28.64
C ASP A 29 -13.21 3.75 -27.58
N LEU A 30 -13.85 3.78 -26.41
CA LEU A 30 -13.74 2.73 -25.39
C LEU A 30 -15.13 2.14 -25.14
N ALA A 31 -15.29 0.85 -25.37
CA ALA A 31 -16.53 0.13 -25.05
C ALA A 31 -16.29 -0.83 -23.88
N HIS A 32 -17.23 -0.88 -22.95
CA HIS A 32 -17.20 -1.85 -21.84
C HIS A 32 -18.59 -2.39 -21.51
N GLU A 33 -18.60 -3.59 -20.98
CA GLU A 33 -19.78 -4.28 -20.47
C GLU A 33 -19.37 -5.09 -19.24
N ASP A 34 -20.19 -5.09 -18.22
CA ASP A 34 -20.00 -5.92 -17.02
C ASP A 34 -18.60 -5.86 -16.40
N GLY A 35 -18.03 -4.65 -16.33
CA GLY A 35 -16.70 -4.44 -15.78
C GLY A 35 -15.55 -4.96 -16.66
N ARG A 36 -15.81 -5.31 -17.93
CA ARG A 36 -14.82 -5.74 -18.91
C ARG A 36 -14.74 -4.78 -20.08
N ILE A 37 -13.54 -4.47 -20.50
CA ILE A 37 -13.31 -3.70 -21.71
C ILE A 37 -13.51 -4.62 -22.93
N LEU A 38 -14.40 -4.21 -23.83
CA LEU A 38 -14.70 -4.89 -25.09
C LEU A 38 -13.85 -4.36 -26.24
N HIS A 39 -13.58 -3.03 -26.23
CA HIS A 39 -12.86 -2.37 -27.30
C HIS A 39 -12.09 -1.15 -26.78
N VAL A 40 -10.90 -0.96 -27.30
CA VAL A 40 -10.14 0.29 -27.23
C VAL A 40 -9.53 0.54 -28.61
N GLY A 41 -9.94 1.59 -29.29
CA GLY A 41 -9.46 1.91 -30.62
C GLY A 41 -10.42 2.82 -31.37
N ARG A 42 -10.13 3.10 -32.64
CA ARG A 42 -10.99 3.94 -33.47
C ARG A 42 -12.21 3.14 -33.96
N GLY A 43 -13.38 3.78 -33.90
CA GLY A 43 -14.58 3.33 -34.58
C GLY A 43 -15.17 2.01 -34.04
N TYR A 44 -15.64 1.98 -32.82
CA TYR A 44 -16.40 0.84 -32.30
C TYR A 44 -17.70 0.66 -33.09
N ALA A 45 -17.84 -0.47 -33.77
CA ALA A 45 -19.00 -0.78 -34.63
C ALA A 45 -20.09 -1.61 -33.94
N GLY A 46 -19.88 -2.01 -32.66
CA GLY A 46 -20.87 -2.77 -31.89
C GLY A 46 -22.06 -1.93 -31.43
N SER A 47 -23.05 -2.59 -30.85
CA SER A 47 -24.19 -1.92 -30.20
C SER A 47 -23.73 -1.14 -28.97
N ALA A 48 -24.44 -0.07 -28.63
CA ALA A 48 -24.29 0.68 -27.40
C ALA A 48 -25.68 0.91 -26.79
N ASP A 49 -25.81 0.62 -25.50
CA ASP A 49 -27.00 0.95 -24.73
C ASP A 49 -26.87 2.35 -24.14
N GLU A 50 -25.64 2.77 -23.86
CA GLU A 50 -25.30 4.11 -23.37
C GLU A 50 -24.08 4.64 -24.11
N GLU A 51 -24.15 5.90 -24.56
CA GLU A 51 -23.03 6.59 -25.18
C GLU A 51 -22.64 7.83 -24.39
N ILE A 52 -21.33 7.98 -24.15
CA ILE A 52 -20.71 9.12 -23.48
C ILE A 52 -19.81 9.81 -24.48
N SER A 53 -19.95 11.13 -24.65
CA SER A 53 -19.00 11.89 -25.47
C SER A 53 -17.64 11.99 -24.76
N GLY A 54 -16.60 11.50 -25.40
CA GLY A 54 -15.21 11.63 -24.97
C GLY A 54 -14.47 12.82 -25.59
N ALA A 55 -15.16 13.64 -26.39
CA ALA A 55 -14.53 14.80 -27.03
C ALA A 55 -13.96 15.77 -25.99
N GLY A 56 -12.69 16.16 -26.16
CA GLY A 56 -11.95 16.97 -25.20
C GLY A 56 -11.47 16.19 -23.96
N MET A 57 -11.62 14.88 -23.93
CA MET A 57 -11.27 14.05 -22.77
C MET A 57 -10.10 13.11 -23.05
N MET A 58 -9.32 12.89 -22.00
CA MET A 58 -8.40 11.75 -21.90
C MET A 58 -9.03 10.69 -21.03
N VAL A 59 -9.15 9.47 -21.55
CA VAL A 59 -9.61 8.29 -20.80
C VAL A 59 -8.39 7.48 -20.34
N MET A 60 -8.32 7.15 -19.07
CA MET A 60 -7.21 6.39 -18.51
C MET A 60 -7.71 5.32 -17.52
N PRO A 61 -6.92 4.26 -17.27
CA PRO A 61 -7.23 3.33 -16.19
C PRO A 61 -7.36 4.06 -14.86
N GLY A 62 -8.29 3.61 -14.02
CA GLY A 62 -8.37 4.11 -12.65
C GLY A 62 -7.06 3.82 -11.88
N LEU A 63 -6.71 4.73 -10.97
CA LEU A 63 -5.49 4.62 -10.19
C LEU A 63 -5.58 3.46 -9.18
N VAL A 64 -4.43 2.87 -8.88
CA VAL A 64 -4.29 1.76 -7.92
C VAL A 64 -3.50 2.26 -6.72
N ASN A 65 -4.12 2.26 -5.55
CA ASN A 65 -3.47 2.56 -4.28
C ASN A 65 -3.04 1.25 -3.62
N ILE A 66 -1.74 1.00 -3.56
CA ILE A 66 -1.22 -0.29 -3.05
C ILE A 66 -0.93 -0.31 -1.56
N HIS A 67 -1.16 0.80 -0.84
CA HIS A 67 -0.89 0.90 0.59
C HIS A 67 -1.68 2.06 1.22
N SER A 68 -2.62 1.74 2.12
CA SER A 68 -3.37 2.76 2.86
C SER A 68 -4.04 2.21 4.12
N HIS A 69 -4.40 3.11 5.05
CA HIS A 69 -5.03 2.83 6.34
C HIS A 69 -6.34 3.62 6.54
N PRO A 70 -7.40 3.37 5.74
CA PRO A 70 -8.62 4.17 5.77
C PRO A 70 -9.35 4.21 7.12
N SER A 71 -9.20 3.17 7.93
CA SER A 71 -9.97 3.01 9.18
C SER A 71 -9.58 4.01 10.28
N SER A 72 -8.42 4.65 10.18
CA SER A 72 -7.93 5.59 11.19
C SER A 72 -8.01 7.06 10.75
N GLU A 73 -8.36 7.34 9.51
CA GLU A 73 -8.40 8.67 8.96
C GLU A 73 -9.84 9.17 8.73
N PRO A 74 -10.15 10.43 8.99
CA PRO A 74 -9.24 11.55 9.34
C PRO A 74 -8.97 11.72 10.83
N MET A 75 -9.31 10.79 11.71
CA MET A 75 -9.15 10.95 13.17
C MET A 75 -7.69 11.18 13.58
N ASN A 76 -6.76 10.56 12.88
CA ASN A 76 -5.33 10.69 13.16
C ASN A 76 -4.69 11.96 12.54
N LYS A 77 -5.46 12.74 11.80
CA LYS A 77 -4.95 13.92 11.08
C LYS A 77 -4.19 14.90 11.99
N GLY A 78 -4.71 15.13 13.18
CA GLY A 78 -4.15 16.14 14.10
C GLY A 78 -2.73 15.83 14.59
N PHE A 79 -2.33 14.57 14.65
CA PHE A 79 -1.02 14.17 15.13
C PHE A 79 -0.11 13.54 14.06
N THR A 80 -0.64 13.13 12.93
CA THR A 80 0.20 12.54 11.86
C THR A 80 1.13 13.55 11.21
N ASP A 81 0.85 14.84 11.34
CA ASP A 81 1.72 15.93 10.88
C ASP A 81 2.80 16.31 11.90
N GLU A 82 2.69 15.85 13.14
CA GLU A 82 3.63 16.17 14.20
C GLU A 82 4.97 15.45 14.02
N VAL A 83 6.02 16.19 14.28
CA VAL A 83 7.37 15.64 14.37
C VAL A 83 7.55 15.04 15.75
N GLY A 84 7.91 13.78 15.82
CA GLY A 84 8.17 13.08 17.07
C GLY A 84 9.46 13.54 17.74
N SER A 85 9.78 12.92 18.89
CA SER A 85 11.00 13.21 19.65
C SER A 85 12.27 13.02 18.79
N PRO A 86 13.26 13.93 18.89
CA PRO A 86 14.58 13.72 18.31
C PRO A 86 15.26 12.42 18.76
N GLY A 87 14.99 11.95 19.98
CA GLY A 87 15.47 10.67 20.50
C GLY A 87 14.88 9.44 19.77
N LEU A 88 13.76 9.62 19.07
CA LEU A 88 13.15 8.62 18.17
C LEU A 88 13.28 9.01 16.69
N TYR A 89 14.32 9.78 16.37
CA TYR A 89 14.63 10.24 15.01
C TYR A 89 13.46 10.98 14.35
N ASN A 90 12.73 11.78 15.11
CA ASN A 90 11.56 12.53 14.71
C ASN A 90 10.37 11.66 14.20
N SER A 91 10.36 10.38 14.53
CA SER A 91 9.24 9.50 14.18
C SER A 91 8.10 9.63 15.20
N SER A 92 6.94 10.10 14.75
CA SER A 92 5.73 10.17 15.59
C SER A 92 5.06 8.81 15.82
N LEU A 93 5.46 7.77 15.07
CA LEU A 93 4.86 6.43 15.15
C LEU A 93 4.88 5.84 16.56
N TYR A 94 5.99 5.99 17.27
CA TYR A 94 6.23 5.32 18.54
C TYR A 94 5.64 6.07 19.75
N GLU A 95 5.42 7.37 19.60
CA GLU A 95 4.87 8.21 20.67
C GLU A 95 3.37 8.35 20.57
N TYR A 96 2.85 8.65 19.38
CA TYR A 96 1.45 9.06 19.23
C TYR A 96 0.50 7.90 18.90
N LEU A 97 0.86 6.98 18.00
CA LEU A 97 -0.01 5.85 17.66
C LEU A 97 -0.37 4.93 18.84
N PRO A 98 0.53 4.66 19.81
CA PRO A 98 0.17 3.89 20.99
C PRO A 98 -0.84 4.59 21.92
N ILE A 99 -0.87 5.92 21.92
CA ILE A 99 -1.68 6.75 22.82
C ILE A 99 -3.01 7.16 22.18
N PHE A 100 -2.95 7.73 20.97
CA PHE A 100 -4.11 8.23 20.26
C PHE A 100 -4.73 7.14 19.40
N ARG A 101 -5.70 6.45 19.96
CA ARG A 101 -6.42 5.39 19.24
C ARG A 101 -7.71 5.95 18.64
N PRO A 102 -8.06 5.55 17.41
CA PRO A 102 -9.35 5.88 16.83
C PRO A 102 -10.50 5.40 17.72
N ASP A 103 -11.55 6.20 17.83
CA ASP A 103 -12.80 5.77 18.46
C ASP A 103 -13.42 4.64 17.61
N PRO A 104 -13.64 3.43 18.18
CA PRO A 104 -14.25 2.33 17.45
C PRO A 104 -15.61 2.66 16.82
N GLY A 105 -16.40 3.57 17.45
CA GLY A 105 -17.68 4.01 16.93
C GLY A 105 -17.58 4.90 15.68
N ALA A 106 -16.42 5.51 15.43
CA ALA A 106 -16.21 6.40 14.29
C ALA A 106 -15.55 5.72 13.07
N VAL A 107 -15.08 4.48 13.20
CA VAL A 107 -14.31 3.78 12.15
C VAL A 107 -15.04 3.77 10.80
N HIS A 108 -16.33 3.48 10.76
CA HIS A 108 -17.11 3.48 9.51
C HIS A 108 -17.15 4.87 8.86
N ALA A 109 -17.28 5.93 9.65
CA ALA A 109 -17.27 7.29 9.13
C ALA A 109 -15.88 7.64 8.56
N CYS A 110 -14.79 7.24 9.23
CA CYS A 110 -13.43 7.41 8.76
C CYS A 110 -13.21 6.71 7.41
N VAL A 111 -13.61 5.45 7.30
CA VAL A 111 -13.49 4.69 6.04
C VAL A 111 -14.29 5.35 4.92
N ARG A 112 -15.50 5.84 5.17
CA ARG A 112 -16.31 6.55 4.17
C ARG A 112 -15.65 7.84 3.69
N VAL A 113 -15.04 8.61 4.57
CA VAL A 113 -14.30 9.82 4.21
C VAL A 113 -13.09 9.45 3.34
N ALA A 114 -12.27 8.49 3.79
CA ALA A 114 -11.10 8.03 3.06
C ALA A 114 -11.45 7.51 1.66
N ILE A 115 -12.49 6.68 1.55
CA ILE A 115 -12.99 6.17 0.25
C ILE A 115 -13.45 7.32 -0.65
N SER A 116 -14.14 8.33 -0.10
CA SER A 116 -14.60 9.49 -0.89
C SER A 116 -13.41 10.27 -1.45
N GLU A 117 -12.38 10.54 -0.65
CA GLU A 117 -11.15 11.19 -1.09
C GLU A 117 -10.43 10.37 -2.16
N LEU A 118 -10.32 9.06 -1.97
CA LEU A 118 -9.70 8.15 -2.95
C LEU A 118 -10.45 8.15 -4.28
N LEU A 119 -11.77 8.02 -4.27
CA LEU A 119 -12.59 8.07 -5.49
C LEU A 119 -12.47 9.42 -6.21
N LEU A 120 -12.52 10.53 -5.47
CA LEU A 120 -12.35 11.88 -6.02
C LEU A 120 -10.96 12.11 -6.63
N SER A 121 -9.94 11.38 -6.17
CA SER A 121 -8.59 11.40 -6.74
C SER A 121 -8.36 10.35 -7.82
N GLY A 122 -9.40 9.64 -8.26
CA GLY A 122 -9.36 8.69 -9.38
C GLY A 122 -8.92 7.28 -9.01
N VAL A 123 -8.88 6.92 -7.74
CA VAL A 123 -8.56 5.55 -7.30
C VAL A 123 -9.76 4.63 -7.52
N THR A 124 -9.56 3.52 -8.21
CA THR A 124 -10.58 2.48 -8.43
C THR A 124 -10.20 1.13 -7.83
N THR A 125 -8.93 0.97 -7.43
CA THR A 125 -8.44 -0.22 -6.73
C THR A 125 -7.63 0.20 -5.51
N LEU A 126 -7.96 -0.36 -4.35
CA LEU A 126 -7.41 0.01 -3.06
C LEU A 126 -6.84 -1.22 -2.34
N ALA A 127 -5.66 -1.10 -1.75
CA ALA A 127 -5.20 -1.98 -0.68
C ALA A 127 -5.49 -1.31 0.68
N ASP A 128 -6.40 -1.90 1.45
CA ASP A 128 -6.82 -1.40 2.75
C ASP A 128 -6.17 -2.21 3.88
N LEU A 129 -5.09 -1.66 4.43
CA LEU A 129 -4.30 -2.23 5.52
C LEU A 129 -4.88 -1.77 6.87
N SER A 130 -6.06 -2.22 7.20
CA SER A 130 -6.74 -1.84 8.44
C SER A 130 -6.71 -2.97 9.48
N MET A 131 -6.92 -2.60 10.74
CA MET A 131 -7.34 -3.58 11.74
C MET A 131 -8.78 -3.99 11.46
N ALA A 132 -9.07 -5.29 11.56
CA ALA A 132 -10.41 -5.81 11.30
C ALA A 132 -11.44 -5.15 12.23
N HIS A 133 -12.59 -4.79 11.67
CA HIS A 133 -13.71 -4.20 12.40
C HIS A 133 -15.06 -4.74 11.90
N PRO A 134 -16.15 -4.68 12.70
CA PRO A 134 -17.47 -5.15 12.30
C PRO A 134 -17.97 -4.45 11.02
N GLY A 135 -18.58 -5.19 10.10
CA GLY A 135 -19.17 -4.66 8.87
C GLY A 135 -18.17 -4.15 7.81
N TRP A 136 -16.87 -4.40 7.99
CA TRP A 136 -15.82 -3.88 7.10
C TRP A 136 -16.02 -4.30 5.64
N LEU A 137 -16.28 -5.58 5.37
CA LEU A 137 -16.44 -6.08 4.00
C LEU A 137 -17.62 -5.44 3.28
N ASP A 138 -18.77 -5.34 3.95
CA ASP A 138 -19.97 -4.74 3.38
C ASP A 138 -19.76 -3.25 3.09
N LEU A 139 -19.11 -2.53 4.03
CA LEU A 139 -18.77 -1.12 3.87
C LEU A 139 -17.87 -0.88 2.66
N LEU A 140 -16.85 -1.73 2.45
CA LEU A 140 -15.97 -1.63 1.30
C LEU A 140 -16.68 -1.98 -0.01
N ALA A 141 -17.56 -3.00 0.01
CA ALA A 141 -18.33 -3.40 -1.16
C ALA A 141 -19.31 -2.30 -1.61
N GLU A 142 -19.91 -1.55 -0.67
CA GLU A 142 -20.77 -0.39 -0.97
C GLU A 142 -20.05 0.69 -1.78
N SER A 143 -18.74 0.82 -1.64
CA SER A 143 -17.94 1.83 -2.35
C SER A 143 -17.93 1.69 -3.87
N GLY A 144 -18.21 0.50 -4.38
CA GLY A 144 -18.06 0.16 -5.80
C GLY A 144 -16.62 -0.09 -6.25
N MET A 145 -15.62 0.20 -5.43
CA MET A 145 -14.20 -0.04 -5.73
C MET A 145 -13.84 -1.52 -5.72
N ARG A 146 -12.74 -1.87 -6.37
CA ARG A 146 -12.03 -3.13 -6.10
C ARG A 146 -11.15 -2.93 -4.88
N VAL A 147 -11.31 -3.79 -3.87
CA VAL A 147 -10.55 -3.63 -2.63
C VAL A 147 -9.83 -4.91 -2.28
N CYS A 148 -8.51 -4.78 -2.15
CA CYS A 148 -7.67 -5.78 -1.50
C CYS A 148 -7.74 -5.53 0.01
N ILE A 149 -8.51 -6.36 0.73
CA ILE A 149 -8.51 -6.28 2.19
C ILE A 149 -7.21 -6.87 2.72
N ALA A 150 -6.61 -6.17 3.65
CA ALA A 150 -5.30 -6.49 4.18
C ALA A 150 -5.32 -6.40 5.72
N PRO A 151 -6.03 -7.33 6.40
CA PRO A 151 -6.18 -7.29 7.84
C PRO A 151 -4.83 -7.45 8.53
N MET A 152 -4.43 -6.43 9.29
CA MET A 152 -3.14 -6.41 9.98
C MET A 152 -3.15 -7.26 11.25
N PHE A 153 -2.06 -8.01 11.46
CA PHE A 153 -1.79 -8.77 12.68
C PHE A 153 -0.33 -8.61 13.13
N ARG A 154 -0.04 -8.82 14.40
CA ARG A 154 1.30 -8.66 15.00
C ARG A 154 1.43 -9.36 16.33
N SER A 155 2.66 -9.69 16.75
CA SER A 155 2.99 -10.30 18.03
C SER A 155 3.33 -9.30 19.14
N ALA A 156 3.57 -8.02 18.80
CA ALA A 156 3.94 -7.01 19.77
C ALA A 156 3.28 -5.65 19.48
N ARG A 157 3.24 -4.80 20.49
CA ARG A 157 2.85 -3.38 20.39
C ARG A 157 3.99 -2.52 20.86
N TRP A 158 4.24 -1.42 20.16
CA TRP A 158 5.19 -0.40 20.58
C TRP A 158 4.71 0.35 21.81
N TYR A 159 5.66 0.77 22.61
CA TYR A 159 5.49 1.84 23.56
C TYR A 159 6.85 2.52 23.83
N THR A 160 6.82 3.70 24.43
CA THR A 160 8.03 4.37 24.91
C THR A 160 7.72 5.02 26.26
N ARG A 161 8.68 4.95 27.19
CA ARG A 161 8.56 5.57 28.51
C ARG A 161 9.27 6.92 28.59
N ASN A 162 10.19 7.17 27.69
CA ASN A 162 11.13 8.27 27.80
C ASN A 162 11.33 9.07 26.50
N GLY A 163 10.65 8.70 25.40
CA GLY A 163 10.79 9.37 24.11
C GLY A 163 12.13 9.15 23.38
N HIS A 164 12.97 8.20 23.81
CA HIS A 164 14.22 7.88 23.10
C HIS A 164 14.48 6.38 22.91
N VAL A 165 13.67 5.51 23.51
CA VAL A 165 13.78 4.06 23.34
C VAL A 165 12.41 3.50 22.98
N VAL A 166 12.35 2.74 21.89
CA VAL A 166 11.17 1.97 21.53
C VAL A 166 11.22 0.65 22.31
N GLU A 167 10.15 0.34 23.02
CA GLU A 167 9.96 -0.89 23.76
C GLU A 167 8.79 -1.67 23.16
N TYR A 168 8.73 -2.99 23.44
CA TYR A 168 7.80 -3.92 22.81
C TYR A 168 7.04 -4.72 23.85
N ALA A 169 5.73 -4.60 23.88
CA ALA A 169 4.85 -5.46 24.67
C ALA A 169 4.46 -6.68 23.82
N TRP A 170 5.13 -7.80 24.04
CA TRP A 170 4.95 -9.04 23.28
C TRP A 170 3.76 -9.84 23.78
N ASP A 171 2.96 -10.35 22.83
CA ASP A 171 1.91 -11.36 23.00
C ASP A 171 1.86 -12.22 21.73
N GLU A 172 2.71 -13.24 21.70
CA GLU A 172 2.88 -14.10 20.53
C GLU A 172 1.62 -14.91 20.22
N ARG A 173 0.89 -15.37 21.27
CA ARG A 173 -0.35 -16.12 21.11
C ARG A 173 -1.45 -15.28 20.48
N ALA A 174 -1.58 -14.04 20.93
CA ALA A 174 -2.51 -13.09 20.30
C ALA A 174 -2.14 -12.82 18.85
N GLY A 175 -0.84 -12.75 18.51
CA GLY A 175 -0.35 -12.61 17.15
C GLY A 175 -0.75 -13.76 16.24
N VAL A 176 -0.57 -14.99 16.66
CA VAL A 176 -0.97 -16.20 15.91
C VAL A 176 -2.48 -16.23 15.71
N LYS A 177 -3.25 -15.99 16.76
CA LYS A 177 -4.72 -15.93 16.67
C LYS A 177 -5.19 -14.86 15.69
N ALA A 178 -4.60 -13.67 15.75
CA ALA A 178 -4.96 -12.58 14.84
C ALA A 178 -4.61 -12.91 13.38
N MET A 179 -3.53 -13.64 13.12
CA MET A 179 -3.19 -14.15 11.80
C MET A 179 -4.25 -15.12 11.27
N GLU A 180 -4.69 -16.08 12.08
CA GLU A 180 -5.75 -17.04 11.71
C GLU A 180 -7.08 -16.32 11.38
N GLU A 181 -7.47 -15.35 12.21
CA GLU A 181 -8.64 -14.50 11.97
C GLU A 181 -8.50 -13.68 10.69
N ALA A 182 -7.31 -13.16 10.39
CA ALA A 182 -7.03 -12.41 9.17
C ALA A 182 -7.21 -13.27 7.92
N PHE A 183 -6.69 -14.49 7.90
CA PHE A 183 -6.87 -15.40 6.77
C PHE A 183 -8.32 -15.86 6.61
N THR A 184 -9.07 -16.03 7.69
CA THR A 184 -10.51 -16.29 7.65
C THR A 184 -11.27 -15.13 7.02
N LEU A 185 -10.87 -13.90 7.32
CA LEU A 185 -11.49 -12.70 6.77
C LEU A 185 -11.16 -12.53 5.27
N ILE A 186 -9.92 -12.86 4.86
CA ILE A 186 -9.51 -12.89 3.44
C ILE A 186 -10.40 -13.85 2.65
N GLU A 187 -10.60 -15.07 3.15
CA GLU A 187 -11.47 -16.05 2.50
C GLU A 187 -12.92 -15.55 2.35
N ARG A 188 -13.46 -14.91 3.39
CA ARG A 188 -14.79 -14.30 3.34
C ARG A 188 -14.87 -13.16 2.31
N ALA A 189 -13.82 -12.39 2.16
CA ALA A 189 -13.77 -11.31 1.18
C ALA A 189 -13.78 -11.86 -0.26
N GLU A 190 -13.03 -12.92 -0.53
CA GLU A 190 -12.99 -13.58 -1.83
C GLU A 190 -14.35 -14.21 -2.21
N GLN A 191 -15.14 -14.63 -1.22
CA GLN A 191 -16.49 -15.17 -1.38
C GLN A 191 -17.59 -14.09 -1.37
N HIS A 192 -17.24 -12.81 -1.20
CA HIS A 192 -18.23 -11.74 -1.09
C HIS A 192 -19.03 -11.56 -2.38
N PRO A 193 -20.40 -11.45 -2.31
CA PRO A 193 -21.27 -11.39 -3.48
C PRO A 193 -20.95 -10.26 -4.48
N SER A 194 -20.30 -9.19 -4.03
CA SER A 194 -19.89 -8.10 -4.93
C SER A 194 -18.89 -8.52 -6.01
N GLY A 195 -18.12 -9.59 -5.80
CA GLY A 195 -17.04 -10.03 -6.69
C GLY A 195 -15.87 -9.03 -6.83
N ARG A 196 -15.81 -7.99 -5.96
CA ARG A 196 -14.81 -6.93 -6.01
C ARG A 196 -13.82 -6.94 -4.85
N LEU A 197 -14.04 -7.81 -3.86
CA LEU A 197 -13.16 -7.94 -2.71
C LEU A 197 -12.21 -9.13 -2.90
N PHE A 198 -10.95 -8.94 -2.53
CA PHE A 198 -9.92 -9.97 -2.51
C PHE A 198 -8.97 -9.69 -1.36
N GLY A 199 -8.01 -10.56 -1.09
CA GLY A 199 -7.23 -10.43 0.12
C GLY A 199 -5.72 -10.43 -0.04
N MET A 200 -5.03 -9.93 0.99
CA MET A 200 -3.58 -9.94 1.14
C MET A 200 -3.22 -10.15 2.62
N ALA A 201 -2.19 -10.96 2.88
CA ALA A 201 -1.70 -11.15 4.25
C ALA A 201 -0.78 -9.99 4.65
N VAL A 202 -1.01 -9.41 5.85
CA VAL A 202 -0.22 -8.28 6.33
C VAL A 202 0.20 -8.48 7.79
N PRO A 203 1.36 -9.13 8.06
CA PRO A 203 2.04 -8.98 9.34
C PRO A 203 2.47 -7.51 9.46
N ALA A 204 1.93 -6.81 10.43
CA ALA A 204 1.93 -5.35 10.45
C ALA A 204 3.32 -4.73 10.21
N GLN A 205 4.30 -4.99 11.09
CA GLN A 205 5.64 -4.42 10.98
C GLN A 205 6.73 -5.48 11.26
N ILE A 206 7.88 -5.30 10.65
CA ILE A 206 9.03 -6.20 10.77
C ILE A 206 9.51 -6.35 12.23
N ASP A 207 9.44 -5.29 13.00
CA ASP A 207 9.94 -5.22 14.39
C ASP A 207 8.91 -5.66 15.44
N THR A 208 7.62 -5.79 15.05
CA THR A 208 6.52 -6.21 15.94
C THR A 208 6.04 -7.64 15.72
N CYS A 209 6.63 -8.36 14.77
CA CYS A 209 6.30 -9.75 14.49
C CYS A 209 7.47 -10.66 14.84
N THR A 210 7.18 -11.85 15.39
CA THR A 210 8.20 -12.89 15.57
C THR A 210 8.63 -13.47 14.23
N PRO A 211 9.85 -14.01 14.12
CA PRO A 211 10.30 -14.70 12.89
C PRO A 211 9.35 -15.82 12.47
N GLU A 212 8.78 -16.55 13.45
CA GLU A 212 7.82 -17.64 13.25
C GLU A 212 6.54 -17.09 12.60
N LEU A 213 5.92 -16.05 13.19
CA LEU A 213 4.71 -15.45 12.66
C LEU A 213 4.91 -14.95 11.22
N LEU A 214 6.07 -14.37 10.90
CA LEU A 214 6.40 -13.92 9.55
C LEU A 214 6.49 -15.10 8.58
N ARG A 215 7.20 -16.17 8.93
CA ARG A 215 7.32 -17.36 8.07
C ARG A 215 5.96 -18.03 7.87
N ASP A 216 5.23 -18.29 8.95
CA ASP A 216 3.92 -18.95 8.89
C ASP A 216 2.93 -18.15 8.04
N SER A 217 2.88 -16.83 8.21
CA SER A 217 2.03 -15.96 7.41
C SER A 217 2.43 -15.94 5.94
N ARG A 218 3.74 -15.99 5.65
CA ARG A 218 4.25 -16.01 4.28
C ARG A 218 3.93 -17.33 3.58
N ASP A 219 4.11 -18.44 4.27
CA ASP A 219 3.83 -19.77 3.75
C ASP A 219 2.32 -19.96 3.51
N GLU A 220 1.48 -19.49 4.41
CA GLU A 220 0.03 -19.52 4.23
C GLU A 220 -0.42 -18.62 3.06
N ALA A 221 0.17 -17.43 2.90
CA ALA A 221 -0.10 -16.56 1.77
C ALA A 221 0.28 -17.23 0.42
N ARG A 222 1.44 -17.90 0.36
CA ARG A 222 1.87 -18.67 -0.80
C ARG A 222 0.92 -19.82 -1.10
N ARG A 223 0.51 -20.57 -0.09
CA ARG A 223 -0.43 -21.70 -0.22
C ARG A 223 -1.77 -21.25 -0.80
N ARG A 224 -2.27 -20.09 -0.39
CA ARG A 224 -3.51 -19.48 -0.90
C ARG A 224 -3.35 -18.71 -2.20
N GLY A 225 -2.13 -18.45 -2.63
CA GLY A 225 -1.86 -17.66 -3.83
C GLY A 225 -2.15 -16.16 -3.68
N VAL A 226 -2.23 -15.64 -2.44
CA VAL A 226 -2.43 -14.22 -2.16
C VAL A 226 -1.10 -13.49 -2.00
N SER A 227 -1.12 -12.16 -2.17
CA SER A 227 0.04 -11.31 -1.90
C SER A 227 0.30 -11.20 -0.40
N TRP A 228 1.50 -10.74 -0.06
CA TRP A 228 1.95 -10.52 1.30
C TRP A 228 2.63 -9.16 1.39
N GLN A 229 2.25 -8.34 2.37
CA GLN A 229 2.85 -7.03 2.57
C GLN A 229 3.28 -6.83 4.02
N ILE A 230 4.38 -6.11 4.23
CA ILE A 230 4.91 -5.78 5.54
C ILE A 230 5.48 -4.37 5.54
N HIS A 231 5.26 -3.60 6.62
CA HIS A 231 6.00 -2.37 6.83
C HIS A 231 7.43 -2.73 7.25
N ALA A 232 8.40 -2.28 6.47
CA ALA A 232 9.82 -2.48 6.75
C ALA A 232 10.66 -1.34 6.19
N ALA A 233 11.77 -1.06 6.84
CA ALA A 233 12.66 0.05 6.53
C ALA A 233 11.91 1.39 6.48
N GLN A 234 10.96 1.58 7.41
CA GLN A 234 10.10 2.77 7.47
C GLN A 234 10.62 3.84 8.42
N ALA A 235 11.46 3.48 9.39
CA ALA A 235 11.96 4.40 10.40
C ALA A 235 13.41 4.07 10.79
N VAL A 236 14.18 5.09 11.16
CA VAL A 236 15.57 4.91 11.61
C VAL A 236 15.62 4.05 12.88
N ALA A 237 14.69 4.25 13.81
CA ALA A 237 14.60 3.42 15.03
C ALA A 237 14.36 1.95 14.70
N GLU A 238 13.50 1.63 13.75
CA GLU A 238 13.26 0.26 13.27
C GLU A 238 14.54 -0.34 12.66
N PHE A 239 15.23 0.42 11.78
CA PHE A 239 16.49 -0.02 11.18
C PHE A 239 17.51 -0.43 12.26
N HIS A 240 17.70 0.43 13.26
CA HIS A 240 18.61 0.12 14.36
C HIS A 240 18.15 -1.07 15.21
N GLU A 241 16.85 -1.21 15.44
CA GLU A 241 16.34 -2.34 16.21
C GLU A 241 16.55 -3.68 15.47
N ILE A 242 16.27 -3.72 14.17
CA ILE A 242 16.50 -4.93 13.37
C ILE A 242 18.00 -5.25 13.26
N THR A 243 18.85 -4.27 13.03
CA THR A 243 20.31 -4.49 13.01
C THR A 243 20.83 -4.92 14.37
N ARG A 244 20.29 -4.40 15.47
CA ARG A 244 20.64 -4.83 16.85
C ARG A 244 20.23 -6.28 17.12
N ARG A 245 19.03 -6.69 16.66
CA ARG A 245 18.52 -8.06 16.87
C ARG A 245 19.24 -9.09 16.03
N HIS A 246 19.51 -8.77 14.76
CA HIS A 246 19.86 -9.76 13.73
C HIS A 246 21.20 -9.51 13.04
N GLY A 247 21.86 -8.37 13.26
CA GLY A 247 23.17 -8.04 12.67
C GLY A 247 23.14 -7.71 11.18
N VAL A 248 21.93 -7.57 10.60
CA VAL A 248 21.72 -7.28 9.17
C VAL A 248 20.62 -6.24 8.99
N THR A 249 20.53 -5.64 7.80
CA THR A 249 19.50 -4.66 7.47
C THR A 249 18.10 -5.28 7.49
N PRO A 250 17.02 -4.47 7.59
CA PRO A 250 15.66 -4.96 7.49
C PRO A 250 15.41 -5.80 6.23
N ILE A 251 15.87 -5.35 5.07
CA ILE A 251 15.71 -6.07 3.81
C ILE A 251 16.57 -7.32 3.77
N GLY A 252 17.83 -7.22 4.20
CA GLY A 252 18.74 -8.37 4.30
C GLY A 252 18.18 -9.46 5.22
N TRP A 253 17.54 -9.07 6.34
CA TRP A 253 16.93 -10.03 7.26
C TRP A 253 15.70 -10.72 6.66
N LEU A 254 14.78 -9.97 6.04
CA LEU A 254 13.64 -10.56 5.34
C LEU A 254 14.08 -11.52 4.23
N HIS A 255 15.15 -11.18 3.50
CA HIS A 255 15.74 -12.04 2.49
C HIS A 255 16.29 -13.35 3.08
N GLN A 256 17.08 -13.26 4.16
CA GLN A 256 17.61 -14.45 4.87
C GLN A 256 16.51 -15.37 5.39
N GLN A 257 15.35 -14.82 5.76
CA GLN A 257 14.18 -15.60 6.17
C GLN A 257 13.40 -16.21 4.99
N GLY A 258 13.79 -15.93 3.73
CA GLY A 258 13.10 -16.43 2.54
C GLY A 258 11.72 -15.80 2.30
N LEU A 259 11.49 -14.58 2.80
CA LEU A 259 10.16 -13.94 2.78
C LEU A 259 9.91 -13.11 1.52
N LEU A 260 10.96 -12.78 0.76
CA LEU A 260 10.89 -11.90 -0.41
C LEU A 260 10.72 -12.69 -1.70
N ASP A 261 9.80 -12.28 -2.55
CA ASP A 261 9.58 -12.75 -3.92
C ASP A 261 8.64 -11.78 -4.67
N GLY A 262 8.27 -12.10 -5.90
CA GLY A 262 7.42 -11.26 -6.76
C GLY A 262 5.98 -11.01 -6.27
N ARG A 263 5.56 -11.64 -5.16
CA ARG A 263 4.29 -11.40 -4.49
C ARG A 263 4.45 -10.73 -3.12
N ALA A 264 5.68 -10.37 -2.76
CA ALA A 264 5.96 -9.61 -1.54
C ALA A 264 5.95 -8.11 -1.85
N ILE A 265 5.41 -7.33 -0.92
CA ILE A 265 5.38 -5.87 -0.97
C ILE A 265 6.01 -5.34 0.31
N ILE A 266 6.98 -4.45 0.19
CA ILE A 266 7.56 -3.71 1.32
C ILE A 266 6.86 -2.36 1.43
N GLY A 267 6.12 -2.16 2.50
CA GLY A 267 5.58 -0.84 2.87
C GLY A 267 6.74 0.06 3.25
N HIS A 268 6.90 1.10 2.47
CA HIS A 268 7.85 2.20 2.54
C HIS A 268 9.24 1.91 1.99
N GLY A 269 10.02 1.00 2.58
CA GLY A 269 11.37 0.68 2.08
C GLY A 269 12.28 1.91 1.94
N ILE A 270 12.25 2.84 2.90
CA ILE A 270 12.94 4.13 2.86
C ILE A 270 14.38 4.00 3.33
N PHE A 271 14.55 3.45 4.53
CA PHE A 271 15.83 3.39 5.24
C PHE A 271 16.56 2.08 4.89
N LEU A 272 17.10 2.05 3.67
CA LEU A 272 17.96 0.97 3.20
C LEU A 272 19.43 1.23 3.59
N ASP A 273 20.30 0.26 3.35
CA ASP A 273 21.73 0.29 3.68
C ASP A 273 22.54 1.44 3.01
N HIS A 274 21.98 2.05 1.98
CA HIS A 274 22.59 3.22 1.30
C HIS A 274 21.99 4.56 1.76
N HIS A 275 20.95 4.56 2.60
CA HIS A 275 20.32 5.80 3.04
C HIS A 275 21.23 6.57 4.01
N PRO A 276 21.40 7.90 3.84
CA PRO A 276 22.32 8.70 4.65
C PRO A 276 22.07 8.66 6.17
N SER A 277 20.81 8.48 6.58
CA SER A 277 20.42 8.40 7.99
C SER A 277 20.68 7.03 8.63
N THR A 278 20.92 6.00 7.82
CA THR A 278 21.17 4.61 8.25
C THR A 278 22.36 4.02 7.54
N PRO A 279 23.56 4.66 7.63
CA PRO A 279 24.73 4.16 6.94
C PRO A 279 25.07 2.75 7.45
N TRP A 280 25.18 1.80 6.51
CA TRP A 280 25.52 0.42 6.80
C TRP A 280 26.68 -0.05 5.92
N HIS A 281 27.37 -1.09 6.34
CA HIS A 281 28.57 -1.57 5.63
C HIS A 281 28.26 -2.36 4.35
N THR A 282 27.03 -2.89 4.20
CA THR A 282 26.56 -3.48 2.94
C THR A 282 25.99 -2.42 1.99
N LYS A 283 25.73 -2.81 0.74
CA LYS A 283 25.04 -2.00 -0.27
C LYS A 283 24.12 -2.89 -1.15
N ASP A 284 23.55 -3.93 -0.54
CA ASP A 284 22.90 -5.03 -1.24
C ASP A 284 21.35 -4.90 -1.25
N ASP A 285 20.75 -4.06 -0.39
CA ASP A 285 19.31 -3.99 -0.21
C ASP A 285 18.54 -3.74 -1.52
N LEU A 286 19.05 -2.84 -2.38
CA LEU A 286 18.43 -2.58 -3.69
C LEU A 286 18.52 -3.76 -4.65
N SER A 287 19.66 -4.46 -4.70
CA SER A 287 19.83 -5.65 -5.53
C SER A 287 18.94 -6.79 -5.03
N ILE A 288 18.87 -7.00 -3.72
CA ILE A 288 17.95 -7.99 -3.12
C ILE A 288 16.50 -7.75 -3.55
N LEU A 289 16.02 -6.51 -3.44
CA LEU A 289 14.66 -6.16 -3.84
C LEU A 289 14.42 -6.39 -5.35
N ALA A 290 15.37 -6.02 -6.18
CA ALA A 290 15.28 -6.19 -7.63
C ALA A 290 15.31 -7.68 -8.04
N GLU A 291 16.27 -8.45 -7.53
CA GLU A 291 16.47 -9.87 -7.86
C GLU A 291 15.31 -10.76 -7.39
N THR A 292 14.73 -10.44 -6.23
CA THR A 292 13.56 -11.15 -5.73
C THR A 292 12.26 -10.73 -6.44
N GLY A 293 12.26 -9.65 -7.20
CA GLY A 293 11.06 -9.07 -7.82
C GLY A 293 10.10 -8.45 -6.80
N THR A 294 10.58 -8.17 -5.60
CA THR A 294 9.77 -7.57 -4.52
C THR A 294 9.34 -6.15 -4.88
N THR A 295 8.10 -5.81 -4.61
CA THR A 295 7.56 -4.47 -4.85
C THR A 295 7.77 -3.58 -3.62
N VAL A 296 8.09 -2.31 -3.83
CA VAL A 296 8.12 -1.28 -2.78
C VAL A 296 6.92 -0.34 -2.94
N ALA A 297 6.15 -0.17 -1.88
CA ALA A 297 5.04 0.78 -1.81
C ALA A 297 5.56 2.14 -1.31
N HIS A 298 5.68 3.09 -2.22
CA HIS A 298 6.15 4.44 -1.91
C HIS A 298 4.98 5.36 -1.53
N CYS A 299 5.05 5.94 -0.33
CA CYS A 299 4.02 6.84 0.23
C CYS A 299 4.65 8.19 0.58
N PRO A 300 4.94 9.04 -0.41
CA PRO A 300 5.78 10.22 -0.19
C PRO A 300 5.20 11.25 0.76
N THR A 301 3.90 11.50 0.75
CA THR A 301 3.28 12.61 1.50
C THR A 301 3.41 12.41 3.00
N VAL A 302 3.10 11.22 3.50
CA VAL A 302 3.12 10.93 4.94
C VAL A 302 4.52 11.08 5.55
N PHE A 303 5.57 10.82 4.76
CA PHE A 303 6.95 10.96 5.20
C PHE A 303 7.50 12.37 4.98
N ALA A 304 7.21 12.98 3.82
CA ALA A 304 7.68 14.32 3.48
C ALA A 304 7.19 15.39 4.47
N ARG A 305 5.97 15.26 4.99
CA ARG A 305 5.44 16.12 6.06
C ARG A 305 6.33 16.17 7.31
N ARG A 306 7.10 15.11 7.55
CA ARG A 306 8.03 14.97 8.68
C ARG A 306 9.49 15.12 8.27
N GLY A 307 9.75 15.63 7.06
CA GLY A 307 11.10 15.83 6.54
C GLY A 307 11.84 14.53 6.17
N ILE A 308 11.10 13.43 6.00
CA ILE A 308 11.65 12.12 5.64
C ILE A 308 11.40 11.86 4.15
N THR A 309 12.43 11.41 3.45
CA THR A 309 12.31 11.01 2.03
C THR A 309 13.04 9.73 1.76
N MET A 310 12.57 8.97 0.77
CA MET A 310 13.21 7.73 0.32
C MET A 310 14.51 8.00 -0.48
N LYS A 311 15.10 9.14 -0.37
CA LYS A 311 16.29 9.59 -1.08
C LYS A 311 16.08 9.70 -2.60
N SER A 312 15.81 8.61 -3.35
CA SER A 312 15.56 8.71 -4.79
C SER A 312 14.71 7.56 -5.32
N PHE A 313 13.46 7.85 -5.67
CA PHE A 313 12.58 6.91 -6.42
C PHE A 313 13.24 6.42 -7.72
N GLY A 314 13.94 7.32 -8.43
CA GLY A 314 14.66 6.98 -9.66
C GLY A 314 15.78 5.97 -9.45
N GLN A 315 16.43 5.95 -8.29
CA GLN A 315 17.47 4.98 -7.97
C GLN A 315 16.91 3.56 -7.86
N TYR A 316 15.78 3.38 -7.17
CA TYR A 316 15.08 2.09 -7.08
C TYR A 316 14.68 1.59 -8.47
N ARG A 317 14.09 2.46 -9.28
CA ARG A 317 13.68 2.13 -10.65
C ARG A 317 14.89 1.71 -11.53
N ARG A 318 16.01 2.42 -11.44
CA ARG A 318 17.24 2.07 -12.20
C ARG A 318 17.85 0.77 -11.71
N ALA A 319 17.73 0.44 -10.44
CA ALA A 319 18.15 -0.85 -9.89
C ALA A 319 17.25 -2.02 -10.32
N GLY A 320 16.10 -1.74 -10.95
CA GLY A 320 15.14 -2.77 -11.38
C GLY A 320 14.08 -3.12 -10.33
N VAL A 321 14.01 -2.38 -9.21
CA VAL A 321 12.99 -2.60 -8.17
C VAL A 321 11.61 -2.24 -8.71
N HIS A 322 10.63 -3.09 -8.47
CA HIS A 322 9.23 -2.78 -8.73
C HIS A 322 8.73 -1.73 -7.74
N MET A 323 8.16 -0.66 -8.26
CA MET A 323 7.67 0.45 -7.46
C MET A 323 6.18 0.68 -7.70
N GLY A 324 5.43 0.86 -6.61
CA GLY A 324 4.06 1.34 -6.65
C GLY A 324 3.89 2.52 -5.70
N VAL A 325 2.76 3.23 -5.82
CA VAL A 325 2.44 4.38 -4.97
C VAL A 325 1.25 4.05 -4.09
N GLY A 326 1.31 4.48 -2.84
CA GLY A 326 0.22 4.40 -1.88
C GLY A 326 0.05 5.71 -1.12
N THR A 327 -1.11 5.94 -0.54
CA THR A 327 -1.37 7.14 0.27
C THR A 327 -0.96 6.98 1.73
N ASP A 328 -0.83 5.75 2.21
CA ASP A 328 -0.61 5.40 3.61
C ASP A 328 -1.74 5.95 4.50
N THR A 329 -1.62 7.19 4.91
CA THR A 329 -2.58 7.89 5.76
C THR A 329 -3.09 9.17 5.09
N TYR A 330 -3.79 10.01 5.84
CA TYR A 330 -4.36 11.25 5.39
C TYR A 330 -3.31 12.23 4.78
N PRO A 331 -3.65 12.95 3.68
CA PRO A 331 -4.87 12.86 2.89
C PRO A 331 -4.85 11.67 1.92
N HIS A 332 -5.99 11.05 1.69
CA HIS A 332 -6.12 9.97 0.73
C HIS A 332 -6.28 10.50 -0.70
N ASN A 333 -5.28 11.24 -1.18
CA ASN A 333 -5.27 11.88 -2.51
C ASN A 333 -4.14 11.34 -3.38
N MET A 334 -4.44 10.38 -4.24
CA MET A 334 -3.45 9.73 -5.09
C MET A 334 -2.80 10.68 -6.11
N LEU A 335 -3.50 11.72 -6.57
CA LEU A 335 -2.92 12.70 -7.50
C LEU A 335 -1.82 13.52 -6.82
N ASP A 336 -2.01 13.88 -5.54
CA ASP A 336 -0.99 14.56 -4.76
C ASP A 336 0.21 13.64 -4.49
N GLU A 337 -0.03 12.35 -4.19
CA GLU A 337 1.03 11.38 -4.01
C GLU A 337 1.91 11.25 -5.27
N ILE A 338 1.29 11.06 -6.43
CA ILE A 338 2.02 10.94 -7.70
C ILE A 338 2.79 12.22 -8.02
N ARG A 339 2.18 13.39 -7.79
CA ARG A 339 2.83 14.69 -7.99
C ARG A 339 4.04 14.87 -7.09
N LEU A 340 3.89 14.56 -5.80
CA LEU A 340 4.98 14.69 -4.82
C LEU A 340 6.09 13.68 -5.09
N ALA A 341 5.76 12.43 -5.43
CA ALA A 341 6.74 11.43 -5.84
C ALA A 341 7.59 11.93 -7.03
N ALA A 342 6.93 12.55 -8.04
CA ALA A 342 7.62 13.09 -9.19
C ALA A 342 8.52 14.28 -8.85
N TYR A 343 8.11 15.16 -7.93
CA TYR A 343 8.92 16.30 -7.49
C TYR A 343 10.13 15.85 -6.67
N LEU A 344 9.93 14.99 -5.69
CA LEU A 344 11.02 14.46 -4.87
C LEU A 344 12.04 13.67 -5.71
N ALA A 345 11.59 12.93 -6.71
CA ALA A 345 12.48 12.20 -7.60
C ALA A 345 13.40 13.11 -8.45
N ARG A 346 13.07 14.39 -8.59
CA ARG A 346 13.86 15.37 -9.37
C ARG A 346 14.81 16.19 -8.49
N THR A 347 14.60 16.22 -7.20
CA THR A 347 15.39 17.03 -6.26
C THR A 347 16.50 16.26 -5.57
N GLN A 348 16.71 15.00 -5.92
CA GLN A 348 17.65 14.10 -5.25
C GLN A 348 18.71 13.52 -6.21
#